data_562012f159216e94071ad8a7988fc1ab
#
_entry.id   562012f159216e94071ad8a7988fc1ab
#
_cell.length_a   1.000
_cell.length_b   1.000
_cell.length_c   1.000
_cell.angle_alpha   90.00
_cell.angle_beta   90.00
_cell.angle_gamma   90.00
#
_symmetry.space_group_name_H-M   'P 1'
#
loop_
_entity.id
_entity.type
_entity.pdbx_description
1 polymer ?
#
loop_
_entity_poly.entity_id
_entity_poly.type
_entity_poly.pdbx_seq_one_letter_code
_entity_poly.pdbx_strand_id
1 'polypeptide(L)'
;MPRFIMDLKLPFHNQSFPNGYELINGVERHKELGAQFQIPPLCLKTHVDVGHFVELRVDSNRFSAHPDAPEQCACDYCNEITSKPVLCHEHPASMFPVPAQKVPSRGWGEQFWLRVTRRKGDYFQGTVDNTLHETPLHELQTGAAVIFHGDHILAIHQEHYRDILLAMNEEEHRAMEAWIKQSMD
;
A
#
# COMPACT_ATOMS: atom_id res chain seq x y z
N MET A 1 -15.12 -28.55 -17.21
CA MET A 1 -13.79 -28.44 -16.59
C MET A 1 -13.93 -27.70 -15.28
N PRO A 2 -13.45 -28.22 -14.14
CA PRO A 2 -13.50 -27.47 -12.91
C PRO A 2 -12.58 -26.24 -13.07
N ARG A 3 -13.17 -25.03 -12.91
CA ARG A 3 -12.37 -23.84 -12.72
C ARG A 3 -11.60 -24.02 -11.41
N PHE A 4 -10.31 -24.29 -11.50
CA PHE A 4 -9.43 -24.20 -10.36
C PHE A 4 -9.55 -22.76 -9.82
N ILE A 5 -10.28 -22.62 -8.73
CA ILE A 5 -10.34 -21.34 -7.99
C ILE A 5 -8.98 -21.22 -7.33
N MET A 6 -8.05 -20.56 -8.02
CA MET A 6 -6.69 -20.36 -7.53
C MET A 6 -6.75 -19.55 -6.24
N ASP A 7 -6.24 -20.12 -5.16
CA ASP A 7 -6.07 -19.44 -3.89
C ASP A 7 -5.18 -18.21 -4.09
N LEU A 8 -5.56 -17.06 -3.54
CA LEU A 8 -4.78 -15.81 -3.62
C LEU A 8 -3.76 -15.69 -2.48
N LYS A 9 -3.91 -16.49 -1.42
CA LYS A 9 -3.04 -16.41 -0.24
C LYS A 9 -1.59 -16.77 -0.56
N LEU A 10 -1.39 -17.90 -1.24
CA LEU A 10 -0.03 -18.33 -1.59
C LEU A 10 0.67 -17.35 -2.55
N PRO A 11 0.05 -16.89 -3.67
CA PRO A 11 0.63 -15.86 -4.51
C PRO A 11 0.90 -14.54 -3.77
N PHE A 12 0.06 -14.14 -2.80
CA PHE A 12 0.31 -12.98 -1.97
C PHE A 12 1.62 -13.11 -1.17
N HIS A 13 1.85 -14.24 -0.53
CA HIS A 13 3.08 -14.46 0.25
C HIS A 13 4.33 -14.60 -0.62
N ASN A 14 4.18 -14.98 -1.89
CA ASN A 14 5.28 -15.11 -2.84
C ASN A 14 5.54 -13.81 -3.63
N GLN A 15 4.67 -12.81 -3.51
CA GLN A 15 4.83 -11.54 -4.17
C GLN A 15 5.95 -10.74 -3.50
N SER A 16 6.82 -10.16 -4.30
CA SER A 16 7.89 -9.30 -3.83
C SER A 16 8.10 -8.16 -4.80
N PHE A 17 8.62 -7.05 -4.29
CA PHE A 17 8.98 -5.88 -5.08
C PHE A 17 10.46 -5.59 -4.92
N PRO A 18 11.12 -5.04 -5.95
CA PRO A 18 12.53 -4.67 -5.88
C PRO A 18 12.81 -3.65 -4.76
N ASN A 19 14.08 -3.55 -4.40
CA ASN A 19 14.61 -2.55 -3.48
C ASN A 19 13.97 -2.53 -2.09
N GLY A 20 13.45 -3.69 -1.64
CA GLY A 20 12.83 -3.81 -0.32
C GLY A 20 11.50 -3.08 -0.20
N TYR A 21 10.84 -2.79 -1.31
CA TYR A 21 9.47 -2.28 -1.27
C TYR A 21 8.50 -3.37 -0.82
N GLU A 22 7.56 -2.98 0.01
CA GLU A 22 6.49 -3.81 0.53
C GLU A 22 5.16 -3.05 0.53
N LEU A 23 4.05 -3.78 0.44
CA LEU A 23 2.73 -3.19 0.66
C LEU A 23 2.60 -2.78 2.13
N ILE A 24 2.17 -1.56 2.37
CA ILE A 24 1.90 -1.06 3.72
C ILE A 24 0.66 -1.76 4.26
N ASN A 25 0.81 -2.39 5.44
CA ASN A 25 -0.34 -2.84 6.21
C ASN A 25 -0.98 -1.64 6.91
N GLY A 26 -2.15 -1.21 6.43
CA GLY A 26 -2.85 -0.04 6.95
C GLY A 26 -3.30 -0.22 8.38
N VAL A 27 -3.70 -1.43 8.77
CA VAL A 27 -4.15 -1.74 10.14
C VAL A 27 -3.00 -1.59 11.13
N GLU A 28 -1.83 -2.12 10.80
CA GLU A 28 -0.63 -1.99 11.65
C GLU A 28 -0.18 -0.53 11.71
N ARG A 29 -0.14 0.15 10.59
CA ARG A 29 0.22 1.57 10.54
C ARG A 29 -0.75 2.45 11.34
N HIS A 30 -2.04 2.17 11.30
CA HIS A 30 -3.02 2.86 12.12
C HIS A 30 -2.80 2.63 13.63
N LYS A 31 -2.43 1.40 14.04
CA LYS A 31 -2.09 1.11 15.44
C LYS A 31 -0.88 1.91 15.92
N GLU A 32 0.11 2.12 15.04
CA GLU A 32 1.33 2.88 15.36
C GLU A 32 1.08 4.39 15.44
N LEU A 33 0.33 4.94 14.49
CA LEU A 33 0.17 6.39 14.28
C LEU A 33 -1.17 6.95 14.80
N GLY A 34 -2.12 6.09 15.18
CA GLY A 34 -3.43 6.51 15.68
C GLY A 34 -4.22 7.34 14.66
N ALA A 35 -4.87 8.39 15.13
CA ALA A 35 -5.73 9.25 14.33
C ALA A 35 -5.01 9.97 13.17
N GLN A 36 -3.68 10.05 13.20
CA GLN A 36 -2.90 10.65 12.12
C GLN A 36 -2.87 9.79 10.85
N PHE A 37 -3.21 8.51 10.96
CA PHE A 37 -3.26 7.58 9.84
C PHE A 37 -4.63 6.87 9.82
N GLN A 38 -5.59 7.51 9.18
CA GLN A 38 -6.94 6.95 9.07
C GLN A 38 -7.02 5.91 7.95
N ILE A 39 -7.78 4.86 8.21
CA ILE A 39 -8.09 3.80 7.25
C ILE A 39 -9.59 3.53 7.23
N PRO A 40 -10.14 2.97 6.13
CA PRO A 40 -11.53 2.56 6.10
C PRO A 40 -11.83 1.54 7.20
N PRO A 41 -13.00 1.63 7.85
CA PRO A 41 -13.39 0.66 8.87
C PRO A 41 -13.63 -0.72 8.23
N LEU A 42 -13.54 -1.76 9.05
CA LEU A 42 -13.69 -3.15 8.58
C LEU A 42 -15.03 -3.37 7.85
N CYS A 43 -16.11 -2.76 8.36
CA CYS A 43 -17.44 -2.86 7.73
C CYS A 43 -17.48 -2.35 6.28
N LEU A 44 -16.66 -1.36 5.92
CA LEU A 44 -16.48 -0.95 4.52
C LEU A 44 -15.64 -1.96 3.72
N LYS A 45 -14.51 -2.37 4.30
CA LYS A 45 -13.55 -3.25 3.60
C LYS A 45 -14.13 -4.62 3.29
N THR A 46 -15.02 -5.15 4.13
CA THR A 46 -15.69 -6.43 3.91
C THR A 46 -16.61 -6.45 2.69
N HIS A 47 -17.08 -5.28 2.25
CA HIS A 47 -17.91 -5.14 1.05
C HIS A 47 -17.13 -4.74 -0.22
N VAL A 48 -15.80 -4.64 -0.14
CA VAL A 48 -14.98 -4.46 -1.34
C VAL A 48 -15.09 -5.69 -2.21
N ASP A 49 -15.35 -5.50 -3.50
CA ASP A 49 -15.52 -6.60 -4.45
C ASP A 49 -14.95 -6.24 -5.83
N VAL A 50 -15.02 -7.17 -6.76
CA VAL A 50 -14.56 -7.01 -8.15
C VAL A 50 -15.19 -5.77 -8.79
N GLY A 51 -14.35 -4.98 -9.43
CA GLY A 51 -14.74 -3.72 -10.06
C GLY A 51 -14.53 -2.48 -9.17
N HIS A 52 -14.40 -2.66 -7.85
CA HIS A 52 -14.14 -1.53 -6.96
C HIS A 52 -12.72 -1.00 -7.10
N PHE A 53 -12.55 0.30 -6.90
CA PHE A 53 -11.26 0.95 -6.81
C PHE A 53 -10.84 1.12 -5.35
N VAL A 54 -9.64 0.66 -5.05
CA VAL A 54 -9.02 0.78 -3.73
C VAL A 54 -7.64 1.39 -3.83
N GLU A 55 -7.25 2.11 -2.80
CA GLU A 55 -5.91 2.69 -2.70
C GLU A 55 -5.02 1.82 -1.84
N LEU A 56 -3.85 1.54 -2.34
CA LEU A 56 -2.75 0.90 -1.62
C LEU A 56 -1.53 1.82 -1.61
N ARG A 57 -0.53 1.43 -0.83
CA ARG A 57 0.77 2.09 -0.78
C ARG A 57 1.88 1.05 -0.72
N VAL A 58 2.93 1.26 -1.50
CA VAL A 58 4.22 0.59 -1.31
C VAL A 58 5.19 1.54 -0.62
N ASP A 59 6.05 0.99 0.20
CA ASP A 59 7.09 1.75 0.88
C ASP A 59 8.34 0.87 1.05
N SER A 60 9.50 1.49 1.22
CA SER A 60 10.75 0.78 1.46
C SER A 60 11.51 1.38 2.64
N ASN A 61 11.93 0.54 3.56
CA ASN A 61 12.78 0.95 4.68
C ASN A 61 14.24 1.19 4.27
N ARG A 62 14.60 0.96 3.02
CA ARG A 62 15.95 1.24 2.47
C ARG A 62 16.12 2.70 2.09
N PHE A 63 15.03 3.42 1.83
CA PHE A 63 15.04 4.81 1.44
C PHE A 63 14.25 5.61 2.48
N SER A 64 14.87 6.57 3.12
CA SER A 64 14.21 7.37 4.15
C SER A 64 14.56 8.85 4.04
N ALA A 65 13.51 9.68 4.13
CA ALA A 65 13.63 11.11 4.33
C ALA A 65 13.41 11.53 5.79
N HIS A 66 13.36 10.55 6.72
CA HIS A 66 13.19 10.83 8.14
C HIS A 66 14.36 11.65 8.68
N PRO A 67 14.16 12.62 9.61
CA PRO A 67 15.23 13.44 10.16
C PRO A 67 16.39 12.63 10.78
N ASP A 68 16.10 11.44 11.32
CA ASP A 68 17.09 10.55 11.93
C ASP A 68 17.75 9.60 10.91
N ALA A 69 17.41 9.71 9.62
CA ALA A 69 18.06 8.92 8.59
C ALA A 69 19.50 9.41 8.37
N PRO A 70 20.43 8.51 7.96
CA PRO A 70 21.81 8.92 7.65
C PRO A 70 21.84 10.00 6.57
N GLU A 71 22.65 11.02 6.78
CA GLU A 71 22.90 12.08 5.77
C GLU A 71 23.80 11.59 4.64
N GLN A 72 24.53 10.50 4.88
CA GLN A 72 25.44 9.94 3.91
C GLN A 72 24.88 8.68 3.28
N CYS A 73 24.93 8.61 1.97
CA CYS A 73 24.65 7.38 1.26
C CYS A 73 25.74 6.35 1.56
N ALA A 74 25.34 5.17 2.08
CA ALA A 74 26.27 4.09 2.43
C ALA A 74 26.55 3.13 1.25
N CYS A 75 26.19 3.46 0.02
CA CYS A 75 26.51 2.64 -1.13
C CYS A 75 27.94 2.88 -1.60
N ASP A 76 28.61 1.84 -2.12
CA ASP A 76 29.99 1.91 -2.60
C ASP A 76 30.16 2.84 -3.81
N TYR A 77 29.07 3.17 -4.47
CA TYR A 77 29.08 4.02 -5.67
C TYR A 77 29.21 5.51 -5.32
N CYS A 78 28.40 6.02 -4.42
CA CYS A 78 28.45 7.46 -4.14
C CYS A 78 29.15 7.80 -2.83
N ASN A 79 28.91 7.08 -1.75
CA ASN A 79 29.45 7.32 -0.41
C ASN A 79 29.57 8.82 -0.04
N GLU A 80 28.56 9.61 -0.43
CA GLU A 80 28.55 11.05 -0.33
C GLU A 80 27.59 11.53 0.75
N ILE A 81 27.94 12.62 1.43
CA ILE A 81 27.03 13.32 2.32
C ILE A 81 25.96 14.00 1.47
N THR A 82 24.71 13.77 1.81
CA THR A 82 23.57 14.33 1.10
C THR A 82 22.47 14.72 2.05
N SER A 83 21.83 15.84 1.78
CA SER A 83 20.58 16.26 2.42
C SER A 83 19.36 15.67 1.73
N LYS A 84 19.57 14.88 0.68
CA LYS A 84 18.50 14.28 -0.12
C LYS A 84 18.48 12.76 0.08
N PRO A 85 17.32 12.12 -0.04
CA PRO A 85 17.23 10.68 -0.10
C PRO A 85 18.10 10.08 -1.21
N VAL A 86 18.54 8.85 -1.01
CA VAL A 86 19.40 8.10 -1.93
C VAL A 86 18.95 8.16 -3.39
N LEU A 87 17.65 8.18 -3.63
CA LEU A 87 17.07 8.25 -4.97
C LEU A 87 17.46 9.49 -5.77
N CYS A 88 17.82 10.56 -5.09
CA CYS A 88 18.24 11.80 -5.74
C CYS A 88 19.70 11.80 -6.18
N HIS A 89 20.41 10.69 -6.00
CA HIS A 89 21.81 10.54 -6.41
C HIS A 89 21.99 10.08 -7.86
N GLU A 90 20.92 9.99 -8.60
CA GLU A 90 20.94 9.57 -10.02
C GLU A 90 21.62 8.21 -10.27
N HIS A 91 21.80 7.39 -9.27
CA HIS A 91 22.30 6.03 -9.46
C HIS A 91 21.16 5.00 -9.34
N PRO A 92 21.18 3.94 -10.13
CA PRO A 92 20.17 2.89 -10.07
C PRO A 92 20.23 2.15 -8.72
N ALA A 93 19.26 2.34 -7.87
CA ALA A 93 19.19 1.68 -6.55
C ALA A 93 19.13 0.15 -6.65
N SER A 94 18.63 -0.39 -7.76
CA SER A 94 18.66 -1.82 -8.07
C SER A 94 20.07 -2.36 -8.34
N MET A 95 20.99 -1.52 -8.84
CA MET A 95 22.36 -1.92 -9.12
C MET A 95 23.27 -1.79 -7.89
N PHE A 96 22.93 -0.87 -6.98
CA PHE A 96 23.75 -0.57 -5.80
C PHE A 96 22.89 -0.76 -4.54
N PRO A 97 22.88 -1.99 -3.97
CA PRO A 97 22.10 -2.27 -2.77
C PRO A 97 22.46 -1.34 -1.63
N VAL A 98 21.46 -0.64 -1.11
CA VAL A 98 21.63 0.26 0.03
C VAL A 98 21.23 -0.49 1.30
N PRO A 99 21.96 -0.36 2.42
CA PRO A 99 21.54 -0.94 3.69
C PRO A 99 20.16 -0.45 4.11
N ALA A 100 19.39 -1.34 4.74
CA ALA A 100 18.10 -0.97 5.29
C ALA A 100 18.26 0.16 6.33
N GLN A 101 17.37 1.14 6.28
CA GLN A 101 17.35 2.21 7.26
C GLN A 101 16.84 1.70 8.61
N LYS A 102 17.36 2.23 9.70
CA LYS A 102 16.91 1.90 11.07
C LYS A 102 15.61 2.58 11.45
N VAL A 103 15.29 3.66 10.76
CA VAL A 103 14.04 4.41 10.95
C VAL A 103 13.05 4.10 9.83
N PRO A 104 11.74 4.19 10.08
CA PRO A 104 10.75 3.97 9.04
C PRO A 104 10.95 4.89 7.84
N SER A 105 10.84 4.35 6.64
CA SER A 105 10.87 5.14 5.43
C SER A 105 9.69 6.11 5.40
N ARG A 106 9.98 7.36 5.06
CA ARG A 106 8.96 8.40 4.91
C ARG A 106 9.27 9.25 3.69
N GLY A 107 8.32 9.34 2.79
CA GLY A 107 8.44 10.16 1.58
C GLY A 107 8.89 9.41 0.33
N TRP A 108 9.27 8.15 0.42
CA TRP A 108 9.60 7.32 -0.74
C TRP A 108 8.61 6.19 -0.96
N GLY A 109 7.56 6.18 -0.19
CA GLY A 109 6.41 5.36 -0.45
C GLY A 109 5.54 6.03 -1.52
N GLU A 110 4.91 5.24 -2.36
CA GLU A 110 4.00 5.71 -3.37
C GLU A 110 2.63 5.08 -3.18
N GLN A 111 1.60 5.94 -3.18
CA GLN A 111 0.20 5.53 -3.15
C GLN A 111 -0.31 5.35 -4.58
N PHE A 112 -1.15 4.36 -4.76
CA PHE A 112 -1.72 4.09 -6.06
C PHE A 112 -3.09 3.44 -5.96
N TRP A 113 -3.89 3.67 -6.98
CA TRP A 113 -5.21 3.09 -7.13
C TRP A 113 -5.14 1.79 -7.91
N LEU A 114 -5.91 0.80 -7.46
CA LEU A 114 -6.11 -0.45 -8.16
C LEU A 114 -7.60 -0.68 -8.39
N ARG A 115 -7.90 -1.23 -9.55
CA ARG A 115 -9.20 -1.82 -9.81
C ARG A 115 -9.16 -3.29 -9.41
N VAL A 116 -10.01 -3.69 -8.46
CA VAL A 116 -10.12 -5.09 -8.03
C VAL A 116 -10.62 -5.95 -9.19
N THR A 117 -9.88 -7.00 -9.51
CA THR A 117 -10.19 -7.94 -10.59
C THR A 117 -10.58 -9.32 -10.10
N ARG A 118 -10.16 -9.68 -8.88
CA ARG A 118 -10.49 -10.96 -8.22
C ARG A 118 -10.55 -10.78 -6.72
N ARG A 119 -11.39 -11.59 -6.09
CA ARG A 119 -11.49 -11.70 -4.64
C ARG A 119 -11.59 -13.16 -4.22
N LYS A 120 -10.91 -13.52 -3.12
CA LYS A 120 -11.05 -14.81 -2.44
C LYS A 120 -10.92 -14.61 -0.93
N GLY A 121 -12.04 -14.60 -0.22
CA GLY A 121 -12.06 -14.23 1.20
C GLY A 121 -11.55 -12.82 1.41
N ASP A 122 -10.51 -12.67 2.23
CA ASP A 122 -9.89 -11.38 2.56
C ASP A 122 -8.72 -11.04 1.63
N TYR A 123 -8.43 -11.87 0.64
CA TYR A 123 -7.40 -11.64 -0.36
C TYR A 123 -8.00 -11.17 -1.68
N PHE A 124 -7.32 -10.23 -2.28
CA PHE A 124 -7.73 -9.56 -3.51
C PHE A 124 -6.59 -9.57 -4.53
N GLN A 125 -6.95 -9.50 -5.78
CA GLN A 125 -6.06 -9.12 -6.87
C GLN A 125 -6.65 -7.91 -7.55
N GLY A 126 -5.81 -6.92 -7.82
CA GLY A 126 -6.21 -5.72 -8.57
C GLY A 126 -5.18 -5.39 -9.63
N THR A 127 -5.58 -4.51 -10.53
CA THR A 127 -4.74 -3.95 -11.58
C THR A 127 -4.50 -2.48 -11.29
N VAL A 128 -3.25 -2.04 -11.30
CA VAL A 128 -2.87 -0.63 -11.09
C VAL A 128 -3.52 0.23 -12.15
N ASP A 129 -4.22 1.28 -11.73
CA ASP A 129 -5.06 2.12 -12.61
C ASP A 129 -4.50 3.51 -12.88
N ASN A 130 -3.51 3.97 -12.11
CA ASN A 130 -2.88 5.27 -12.31
C ASN A 130 -1.40 5.16 -12.66
N THR A 131 -0.84 6.26 -13.19
CA THR A 131 0.60 6.38 -13.43
C THR A 131 1.32 6.51 -12.09
N LEU A 132 2.47 5.83 -11.97
CA LEU A 132 3.36 5.89 -10.81
C LEU A 132 4.66 6.59 -11.19
N HIS A 133 5.24 7.31 -10.21
CA HIS A 133 6.46 8.09 -10.41
C HIS A 133 7.72 7.26 -10.12
N GLU A 134 7.65 6.40 -9.10
CA GLU A 134 8.80 5.62 -8.63
C GLU A 134 8.85 4.21 -9.24
N THR A 135 8.19 4.02 -10.40
CA THR A 135 8.24 2.76 -11.16
C THR A 135 9.65 2.20 -11.34
N PRO A 136 10.70 3.01 -11.60
CA PRO A 136 12.06 2.48 -11.72
C PRO A 136 12.58 1.79 -10.46
N LEU A 137 11.97 2.03 -9.31
CA LEU A 137 12.40 1.52 -8.02
C LEU A 137 11.64 0.29 -7.57
N HIS A 138 10.32 0.31 -7.69
CA HIS A 138 9.45 -0.80 -7.25
C HIS A 138 8.87 -1.62 -8.40
N GLU A 139 9.13 -1.24 -9.64
CA GLU A 139 8.68 -1.90 -10.87
C GLU A 139 7.15 -2.01 -11.05
N LEU A 140 6.36 -1.36 -10.21
CA LEU A 140 4.93 -1.24 -10.43
C LEU A 140 4.66 -0.17 -11.48
N GLN A 141 3.74 -0.48 -12.38
CA GLN A 141 3.28 0.44 -13.43
C GLN A 141 1.80 0.24 -13.70
N THR A 142 1.20 1.18 -14.39
CA THR A 142 -0.20 1.06 -14.83
C THR A 142 -0.42 -0.27 -15.56
N GLY A 143 -1.46 -0.99 -15.19
CA GLY A 143 -1.77 -2.32 -15.73
C GLY A 143 -1.09 -3.49 -14.99
N ALA A 144 -0.16 -3.24 -14.08
CA ALA A 144 0.45 -4.29 -13.27
C ALA A 144 -0.57 -4.93 -12.33
N ALA A 145 -0.52 -6.26 -12.20
CA ALA A 145 -1.34 -6.98 -11.25
C ALA A 145 -0.67 -7.00 -9.87
N VAL A 146 -1.44 -6.70 -8.83
CA VAL A 146 -1.00 -6.73 -7.43
C VAL A 146 -1.97 -7.57 -6.63
N ILE A 147 -1.43 -8.42 -5.75
CA ILE A 147 -2.22 -9.24 -4.83
C ILE A 147 -2.06 -8.64 -3.43
N PHE A 148 -3.17 -8.49 -2.70
CA PHE A 148 -3.17 -7.84 -1.39
C PHE A 148 -4.22 -8.45 -0.47
N HIS A 149 -4.04 -8.24 0.82
CA HIS A 149 -5.02 -8.56 1.87
C HIS A 149 -5.84 -7.30 2.19
N GLY A 150 -7.04 -7.45 2.71
CA GLY A 150 -7.90 -6.33 3.11
C GLY A 150 -7.25 -5.33 4.07
N ASP A 151 -6.26 -5.76 4.85
CA ASP A 151 -5.51 -4.88 5.76
C ASP A 151 -4.64 -3.85 5.05
N HIS A 152 -4.34 -4.07 3.77
CA HIS A 152 -3.55 -3.14 2.94
C HIS A 152 -4.40 -2.05 2.29
N ILE A 153 -5.74 -2.15 2.37
CA ILE A 153 -6.64 -1.14 1.81
C ILE A 153 -6.58 0.13 2.66
N LEU A 154 -6.08 1.20 2.09
CA LEU A 154 -5.93 2.51 2.74
C LEU A 154 -7.11 3.44 2.44
N ALA A 155 -7.73 3.29 1.28
CA ALA A 155 -8.94 4.02 0.90
C ALA A 155 -9.78 3.19 -0.08
N ILE A 156 -11.06 3.50 -0.13
CA ILE A 156 -12.00 2.98 -1.13
C ILE A 156 -12.53 4.19 -1.88
N HIS A 157 -12.59 4.13 -3.21
CA HIS A 157 -13.04 5.26 -4.01
C HIS A 157 -14.51 5.58 -3.70
N GLN A 158 -14.80 6.87 -3.55
CA GLN A 158 -16.12 7.34 -3.10
C GLN A 158 -17.28 6.95 -4.01
N GLU A 159 -17.02 6.69 -5.30
CA GLU A 159 -18.04 6.25 -6.24
C GLU A 159 -18.70 4.93 -5.84
N HIS A 160 -18.02 4.10 -5.04
CA HIS A 160 -18.50 2.80 -4.58
C HIS A 160 -19.28 2.86 -3.25
N TYR A 161 -19.20 3.98 -2.53
CA TYR A 161 -19.79 4.09 -1.19
C TYR A 161 -21.29 3.84 -1.17
N ARG A 162 -22.01 4.35 -2.16
CA ARG A 162 -23.47 4.13 -2.22
C ARG A 162 -23.79 2.65 -2.28
N ASP A 163 -23.16 1.90 -3.17
CA ASP A 163 -23.44 0.49 -3.37
C ASP A 163 -23.00 -0.35 -2.17
N ILE A 164 -21.88 -0.01 -1.58
CA ILE A 164 -21.36 -0.63 -0.35
C ILE A 164 -22.33 -0.38 0.81
N LEU A 165 -22.76 0.86 1.03
CA LEU A 165 -23.70 1.19 2.09
C LEU A 165 -25.04 0.50 1.92
N LEU A 166 -25.53 0.34 0.70
CA LEU A 166 -26.77 -0.41 0.42
C LEU A 166 -26.65 -1.91 0.70
N ALA A 167 -25.44 -2.46 0.63
CA ALA A 167 -25.17 -3.86 0.91
C ALA A 167 -24.97 -4.17 2.40
N MET A 168 -24.75 -3.15 3.23
CA MET A 168 -24.52 -3.29 4.67
C MET A 168 -25.81 -3.68 5.43
N ASN A 169 -25.62 -4.44 6.49
CA ASN A 169 -26.68 -4.70 7.48
C ASN A 169 -26.75 -3.57 8.54
N GLU A 170 -27.74 -3.65 9.44
CA GLU A 170 -27.93 -2.62 10.48
C GLU A 170 -26.77 -2.48 11.47
N GLU A 171 -26.07 -3.56 11.77
CA GLU A 171 -24.91 -3.55 12.67
C GLU A 171 -23.73 -2.84 12.01
N GLU A 172 -23.49 -3.12 10.74
CA GLU A 172 -22.45 -2.49 9.92
C GLU A 172 -22.74 -0.98 9.74
N HIS A 173 -23.98 -0.59 9.53
CA HIS A 173 -24.39 0.82 9.50
C HIS A 173 -24.06 1.54 10.80
N ARG A 174 -24.36 0.93 11.95
CA ARG A 174 -24.02 1.49 13.27
C ARG A 174 -22.51 1.62 13.46
N ALA A 175 -21.74 0.61 13.03
CA ALA A 175 -20.28 0.66 13.06
C ALA A 175 -19.72 1.80 12.18
N MET A 176 -20.31 2.00 11.00
CA MET A 176 -19.95 3.08 10.09
C MET A 176 -20.25 4.46 10.68
N GLU A 177 -21.41 4.65 11.29
CA GLU A 177 -21.76 5.90 11.97
C GLU A 177 -20.80 6.21 13.13
N ALA A 178 -20.42 5.20 13.91
CA ALA A 178 -19.45 5.36 15.00
C ALA A 178 -18.08 5.78 14.47
N TRP A 179 -17.64 5.16 13.38
CA TRP A 179 -16.37 5.51 12.74
C TRP A 179 -16.36 6.95 12.20
N ILE A 180 -17.45 7.38 11.54
CA ILE A 180 -17.59 8.77 11.05
C ILE A 180 -17.46 9.77 12.20
N LYS A 181 -18.15 9.52 13.32
CA LYS A 181 -18.08 10.40 14.49
C LYS A 181 -16.68 10.52 15.06
N GLN A 182 -15.96 9.38 15.16
CA GLN A 182 -14.56 9.37 15.63
C GLN A 182 -13.58 10.06 14.67
N SER A 183 -13.90 10.09 13.39
CA SER A 183 -13.04 10.71 12.36
C SER A 183 -13.22 12.22 12.26
N MET A 184 -14.28 12.77 12.89
CA MET A 184 -14.60 14.20 12.90
C MET A 184 -14.11 14.92 14.16
N ASP A 185 -13.71 14.19 15.20
CA ASP A 185 -13.13 14.70 16.44
C ASP A 185 -11.60 14.73 16.37
#